data_c4e02c46775b38b67efe477b36da6456
#
_entry.id   c4e02c46775b38b67efe477b36da6456
#
_cell.length_a   1.000
_cell.length_b   1.000
_cell.length_c   1.000
_cell.angle_alpha   90.00
_cell.angle_beta   90.00
_cell.angle_gamma   90.00
#
_symmetry.space_group_name_H-M   'P 1'
#
loop_
_entity.id
_entity.type
_entity.pdbx_description
1 polymer ?
#
loop_
_entity_poly.entity_id
_entity_poly.type
_entity_poly.pdbx_seq_one_letter_code
_entity_poly.pdbx_strand_id
1 'polypeptide(L)'
;NFNSGERSYKGMYFNLNSSTREPINDKFNLLNSAFLQTLKYFPKESKIIFVDPPPRLNYNPVECIHKNVRWSDKTFSSPSCSMNKKIYEKDFKDYETLIDNLTKSFKNVQRVKIDHLTCNDSKCFSIVNRKSYYRDANHFSEYGSIKMAEHLNTILTKK
;
A
#
# COMPACT_ATOMS: atom_id res chain seq x y z
N ASN A 1 -3.63 0.75 -28.20
CA ASN A 1 -2.42 1.39 -27.69
C ASN A 1 -2.81 2.28 -26.52
N PHE A 2 -2.97 1.67 -25.34
CA PHE A 2 -2.98 2.43 -24.11
C PHE A 2 -1.53 2.71 -23.76
N ASN A 3 -1.05 3.89 -24.12
CA ASN A 3 0.13 4.45 -23.50
C ASN A 3 -0.15 4.48 -22.00
N SER A 4 0.54 3.63 -21.26
CA SER A 4 0.73 3.78 -19.82
C SER A 4 1.60 5.02 -19.62
N GLY A 5 1.00 6.19 -19.90
CA GLY A 5 1.61 7.45 -19.55
C GLY A 5 1.80 7.42 -18.04
N GLU A 6 3.05 7.28 -17.61
CA GLU A 6 3.48 7.71 -16.31
C GLU A 6 2.93 9.11 -16.09
N ARG A 7 1.75 9.23 -15.48
CA ARG A 7 1.39 10.48 -14.85
C ARG A 7 2.30 10.61 -13.64
N SER A 8 3.53 11.02 -13.94
CA SER A 8 4.38 11.64 -12.95
C SER A 8 3.57 12.82 -12.39
N TYR A 9 2.88 12.59 -11.28
CA TYR A 9 2.44 13.69 -10.45
C TYR A 9 3.73 14.36 -9.95
N LYS A 10 4.23 15.29 -10.70
CA LYS A 10 5.11 16.32 -10.18
C LYS A 10 4.24 17.18 -9.25
N GLY A 11 3.83 16.61 -8.12
CA GLY A 11 3.21 17.37 -7.06
C GLY A 11 4.26 18.34 -6.55
N MET A 12 4.01 19.64 -6.67
CA MET A 12 4.78 20.62 -5.94
C MET A 12 4.47 20.44 -4.46
N TYR A 13 5.47 20.02 -3.69
CA TYR A 13 5.40 19.92 -2.24
C TYR A 13 5.89 21.24 -1.66
N PHE A 14 5.13 21.82 -0.73
CA PHE A 14 5.47 23.05 -0.08
C PHE A 14 5.73 22.82 1.40
N ASN A 15 6.69 23.52 1.95
CA ASN A 15 6.90 23.54 3.38
C ASN A 15 5.79 24.37 4.05
N LEU A 16 4.89 23.70 4.77
CA LEU A 16 3.77 24.37 5.46
C LEU A 16 4.20 25.30 6.59
N ASN A 17 5.43 25.15 7.07
CA ASN A 17 5.98 25.93 8.19
C ASN A 17 6.85 27.12 7.75
N SER A 18 7.05 27.33 6.45
CA SER A 18 7.80 28.48 5.94
C SER A 18 6.86 29.54 5.42
N SER A 19 7.14 30.81 5.72
CA SER A 19 6.47 31.96 5.12
C SER A 19 6.72 32.07 3.60
N THR A 20 7.72 31.37 3.09
CA THR A 20 8.04 31.22 1.67
C THR A 20 7.59 29.85 1.18
N ARG A 21 6.74 29.84 0.16
CA ARG A 21 6.30 28.61 -0.52
C ARG A 21 7.40 28.08 -1.44
N GLU A 22 8.52 27.68 -0.89
CA GLU A 22 9.58 27.09 -1.68
C GLU A 22 9.30 25.62 -1.98
N PRO A 23 9.52 25.16 -3.21
CA PRO A 23 9.36 23.77 -3.57
C PRO A 23 10.37 22.91 -2.80
N ILE A 24 9.90 21.86 -2.13
CA ILE A 24 10.77 20.91 -1.43
C ILE A 24 11.21 19.85 -2.42
N ASN A 25 12.50 19.76 -2.67
CA ASN A 25 13.10 18.78 -3.56
C ASN A 25 13.17 17.38 -2.91
N ASP A 26 13.07 17.30 -1.59
CA ASP A 26 13.16 16.05 -0.83
C ASP A 26 11.82 15.66 -0.23
N LYS A 27 11.06 14.88 -1.00
CA LYS A 27 9.74 14.34 -0.60
C LYS A 27 9.80 13.48 0.66
N PHE A 28 10.90 12.75 0.85
CA PHE A 28 11.06 11.84 1.97
C PHE A 28 11.17 12.60 3.28
N ASN A 29 12.01 13.63 3.33
CA ASN A 29 12.17 14.47 4.50
C ASN A 29 10.88 15.25 4.83
N LEU A 30 10.14 15.69 3.80
CA LEU A 30 8.84 16.33 4.01
C LEU A 30 7.84 15.38 4.67
N LEU A 31 7.68 14.18 4.10
CA LEU A 31 6.78 13.16 4.65
C LEU A 31 7.18 12.77 6.08
N ASN A 32 8.46 12.54 6.33
CA ASN A 32 8.97 12.23 7.65
C ASN A 32 8.61 13.34 8.66
N SER A 33 8.87 14.59 8.30
CA SER A 33 8.55 15.74 9.15
C SER A 33 7.04 15.86 9.41
N ALA A 34 6.21 15.66 8.39
CA ALA A 34 4.76 15.70 8.52
C ALA A 34 4.24 14.58 9.43
N PHE A 35 4.74 13.35 9.29
CA PHE A 35 4.38 12.25 10.19
C PHE A 35 4.81 12.53 11.63
N LEU A 36 6.06 12.96 11.83
CA LEU A 36 6.57 13.31 13.17
C LEU A 36 5.73 14.40 13.85
N GLN A 37 5.32 15.42 13.11
CA GLN A 37 4.45 16.47 13.63
C GLN A 37 3.05 15.92 13.96
N THR A 38 2.47 15.12 13.04
CA THR A 38 1.16 14.51 13.27
C THR A 38 1.15 13.64 14.52
N LEU A 39 2.19 12.81 14.72
CA LEU A 39 2.29 11.94 15.88
C LEU A 39 2.35 12.69 17.21
N LYS A 40 2.90 13.92 17.24
CA LYS A 40 2.94 14.77 18.45
C LYS A 40 1.57 15.26 18.92
N TYR A 41 0.57 15.28 18.03
CA TYR A 41 -0.79 15.70 18.39
C TYR A 41 -1.60 14.60 19.09
N PHE A 42 -1.16 13.35 19.00
CA PHE A 42 -1.84 12.25 19.69
C PHE A 42 -1.37 12.16 21.15
N PRO A 43 -2.27 11.89 22.10
CA PRO A 43 -1.90 11.57 23.47
C PRO A 43 -0.89 10.41 23.50
N LYS A 44 0.08 10.44 24.42
CA LYS A 44 1.14 9.43 24.52
C LYS A 44 0.58 8.03 24.82
N GLU A 45 -0.59 7.96 25.44
CA GLU A 45 -1.32 6.75 25.78
C GLU A 45 -2.06 6.14 24.59
N SER A 46 -2.20 6.90 23.49
CA SER A 46 -2.90 6.43 22.30
C SER A 46 -2.07 5.36 21.60
N LYS A 47 -2.67 4.23 21.31
CA LYS A 47 -2.09 3.21 20.42
C LYS A 47 -2.34 3.63 18.96
N ILE A 48 -1.28 3.88 18.23
CA ILE A 48 -1.32 4.30 16.83
C ILE A 48 -0.94 3.12 15.94
N ILE A 49 -1.78 2.81 14.96
CA ILE A 49 -1.55 1.72 14.03
C ILE A 49 -1.40 2.27 12.63
N PHE A 50 -0.22 2.06 12.05
CA PHE A 50 0.03 2.28 10.64
C PHE A 50 -0.27 1.02 9.85
N VAL A 51 -1.28 1.08 8.99
CA VAL A 51 -1.59 0.00 8.06
C VAL A 51 -0.91 0.31 6.74
N ASP A 52 -0.08 -0.61 6.27
CA ASP A 52 0.56 -0.46 4.96
C ASP A 52 -0.49 -0.36 3.84
N PRO A 53 -0.24 0.42 2.79
CA PRO A 53 -1.09 0.39 1.62
C PRO A 53 -1.02 -0.99 0.92
N PRO A 54 -2.05 -1.38 0.18
CA PRO A 54 -1.98 -2.58 -0.64
C PRO A 54 -0.86 -2.48 -1.68
N PRO A 55 -0.21 -3.61 -2.04
CA PRO A 55 0.76 -3.64 -3.12
C PRO A 55 0.19 -3.02 -4.39
N ARG A 56 0.83 -1.98 -4.91
CA ARG A 56 0.43 -1.36 -6.17
C ARG A 56 0.74 -2.31 -7.32
N LEU A 57 -0.28 -2.66 -8.09
CA LEU A 57 -0.14 -3.51 -9.27
C LEU A 57 0.41 -2.69 -10.45
N ASN A 58 1.27 -3.30 -11.25
CA ASN A 58 1.81 -2.70 -12.46
C ASN A 58 0.94 -2.96 -13.71
N TYR A 59 -0.31 -3.40 -13.49
CA TYR A 59 -1.30 -3.66 -14.53
C TYR A 59 -2.71 -3.34 -14.02
N ASN A 60 -3.68 -3.21 -14.95
CA ASN A 60 -5.08 -3.03 -14.60
C ASN A 60 -5.70 -4.41 -14.27
N PRO A 61 -6.13 -4.68 -13.02
CA PRO A 61 -6.67 -5.96 -12.61
C PRO A 61 -7.96 -6.33 -13.33
N VAL A 62 -8.82 -5.36 -13.63
CA VAL A 62 -10.11 -5.59 -14.32
C VAL A 62 -9.85 -6.05 -15.75
N GLU A 63 -8.98 -5.36 -16.48
CA GLU A 63 -8.60 -5.77 -17.84
C GLU A 63 -7.91 -7.13 -17.86
N CYS A 64 -7.06 -7.40 -16.87
CA CYS A 64 -6.38 -8.67 -16.75
C CYS A 64 -7.39 -9.82 -16.58
N ILE A 65 -8.38 -9.63 -15.72
CA ILE A 65 -9.45 -10.61 -15.50
C ILE A 65 -10.21 -10.85 -16.80
N HIS A 66 -10.65 -9.81 -17.48
CA HIS A 66 -11.41 -9.93 -18.72
C HIS A 66 -10.65 -10.61 -19.85
N LYS A 67 -9.34 -10.36 -19.98
CA LYS A 67 -8.51 -10.91 -21.07
C LYS A 67 -8.05 -12.34 -20.83
N ASN A 68 -7.81 -12.72 -19.58
CA ASN A 68 -7.03 -13.93 -19.27
C ASN A 68 -7.80 -14.98 -18.47
N VAL A 69 -8.94 -14.65 -17.93
CA VAL A 69 -9.73 -15.59 -17.13
C VAL A 69 -10.78 -16.23 -17.98
N ARG A 70 -10.54 -17.47 -18.42
CA ARG A 70 -11.60 -18.33 -18.97
C ARG A 70 -12.41 -18.86 -17.79
N TRP A 71 -13.73 -18.73 -17.85
CA TRP A 71 -14.66 -19.21 -16.82
C TRP A 71 -14.55 -20.71 -16.52
N SER A 72 -13.90 -21.46 -17.44
CA SER A 72 -13.62 -22.90 -17.31
C SER A 72 -12.40 -23.24 -16.45
N ASP A 73 -11.52 -22.29 -16.16
CA ASP A 73 -10.30 -22.58 -15.40
C ASP A 73 -10.63 -22.76 -13.92
N LYS A 74 -10.53 -23.98 -13.44
CA LYS A 74 -10.77 -24.35 -12.03
C LYS A 74 -9.76 -23.70 -11.05
N THR A 75 -8.65 -23.18 -11.56
CA THR A 75 -7.59 -22.53 -10.79
C THR A 75 -7.45 -21.08 -11.20
N PHE A 76 -8.15 -20.22 -10.48
CA PHE A 76 -8.18 -18.75 -10.69
C PHE A 76 -6.93 -18.00 -10.21
N SER A 77 -5.85 -18.65 -9.97
CA SER A 77 -4.54 -18.02 -9.89
C SER A 77 -3.96 -17.91 -11.29
N SER A 78 -4.57 -17.09 -12.15
CA SER A 78 -3.99 -16.88 -13.48
C SER A 78 -2.60 -16.28 -13.31
N PRO A 79 -1.54 -16.97 -13.75
CA PRO A 79 -0.17 -16.42 -13.69
C PRO A 79 -0.04 -15.06 -14.40
N SER A 80 -0.98 -14.79 -15.32
CA SER A 80 -1.04 -13.55 -16.09
C SER A 80 -1.58 -12.37 -15.31
N CYS A 81 -2.35 -12.57 -14.22
CA CYS A 81 -2.85 -11.50 -13.34
C CYS A 81 -2.03 -11.42 -12.05
N SER A 82 -0.73 -11.46 -12.19
CA SER A 82 0.23 -11.32 -11.10
C SER A 82 1.41 -10.44 -11.51
N MET A 83 2.08 -9.86 -10.53
CA MET A 83 3.34 -9.16 -10.72
C MET A 83 4.42 -9.76 -9.84
N ASN A 84 5.68 -9.58 -10.22
CA ASN A 84 6.81 -9.98 -9.38
C ASN A 84 6.84 -9.16 -8.10
N LYS A 85 6.91 -9.83 -6.94
CA LYS A 85 6.93 -9.17 -5.63
C LYS A 85 8.10 -8.21 -5.47
N LYS A 86 9.26 -8.48 -6.10
CA LYS A 86 10.42 -7.59 -6.08
C LYS A 86 10.15 -6.21 -6.66
N ILE A 87 9.19 -6.09 -7.61
CA ILE A 87 8.80 -4.78 -8.14
C ILE A 87 8.12 -3.97 -7.04
N TYR A 88 7.15 -4.58 -6.35
CA TYR A 88 6.49 -3.96 -5.19
C TYR A 88 7.49 -3.58 -4.11
N GLU A 89 8.36 -4.50 -3.70
CA GLU A 89 9.36 -4.25 -2.65
C GLU A 89 10.29 -3.09 -3.01
N LYS A 90 10.70 -2.99 -4.27
CA LYS A 90 11.54 -1.88 -4.74
C LYS A 90 10.79 -0.54 -4.64
N ASP A 91 9.54 -0.49 -5.12
CA ASP A 91 8.75 0.75 -5.13
C ASP A 91 8.35 1.18 -3.71
N PHE A 92 8.27 0.22 -2.78
CA PHE A 92 7.82 0.43 -1.43
C PHE A 92 8.95 0.74 -0.43
N LYS A 93 10.20 0.56 -0.84
CA LYS A 93 11.38 0.60 0.04
C LYS A 93 11.52 1.91 0.84
N ASP A 94 11.30 3.05 0.19
CA ASP A 94 11.44 4.35 0.85
C ASP A 94 10.36 4.56 1.92
N TYR A 95 9.11 4.17 1.61
CA TYR A 95 8.03 4.18 2.58
C TYR A 95 8.30 3.21 3.74
N GLU A 96 8.76 2.00 3.45
CA GLU A 96 9.12 1.02 4.47
C GLU A 96 10.17 1.57 5.44
N THR A 97 11.23 2.17 4.90
CA THR A 97 12.27 2.81 5.71
C THR A 97 11.70 3.91 6.61
N LEU A 98 10.80 4.74 6.06
CA LEU A 98 10.15 5.80 6.82
C LEU A 98 9.34 5.24 8.00
N ILE A 99 8.45 4.28 7.74
CA ILE A 99 7.57 3.71 8.78
C ILE A 99 8.38 2.93 9.82
N ASP A 100 9.42 2.20 9.42
CA ASP A 100 10.30 1.49 10.34
C ASP A 100 11.05 2.47 11.27
N ASN A 101 11.48 3.62 10.78
CA ASN A 101 12.09 4.65 11.62
C ASN A 101 11.07 5.25 12.61
N LEU A 102 9.84 5.51 12.18
CA LEU A 102 8.77 5.99 13.05
C LEU A 102 8.42 4.99 14.15
N THR A 103 8.27 3.71 13.81
CA THR A 103 7.94 2.66 14.80
C THR A 103 9.06 2.43 15.80
N LYS A 104 10.32 2.61 15.40
CA LYS A 104 11.47 2.57 16.33
C LYS A 104 11.50 3.77 17.28
N SER A 105 11.07 4.94 16.80
CA SER A 105 11.13 6.19 17.56
C SER A 105 9.96 6.36 18.53
N PHE A 106 8.82 5.73 18.26
CA PHE A 106 7.58 5.88 19.04
C PHE A 106 7.05 4.53 19.50
N LYS A 107 7.15 4.24 20.80
CA LYS A 107 6.72 2.94 21.39
C LYS A 107 5.22 2.66 21.25
N ASN A 108 4.41 3.71 21.10
CA ASN A 108 2.97 3.61 20.93
C ASN A 108 2.53 3.49 19.47
N VAL A 109 3.49 3.42 18.53
CA VAL A 109 3.25 3.25 17.10
C VAL A 109 3.53 1.81 16.70
N GLN A 110 2.58 1.17 16.06
CA GLN A 110 2.69 -0.19 15.51
C GLN A 110 2.43 -0.16 14.01
N ARG A 111 3.28 -0.85 13.23
CA ARG A 111 3.06 -1.11 11.80
C ARG A 111 2.32 -2.42 11.60
N VAL A 112 1.37 -2.43 10.68
CA VAL A 112 0.66 -3.63 10.22
C VAL A 112 0.88 -3.80 8.72
N LYS A 113 1.63 -4.84 8.35
CA LYS A 113 1.83 -5.25 6.96
C LYS A 113 0.61 -6.03 6.47
N ILE A 114 0.16 -5.74 5.26
CA ILE A 114 -1.00 -6.39 4.63
C ILE A 114 -0.69 -7.03 3.27
N ASP A 115 0.56 -6.98 2.82
CA ASP A 115 0.99 -7.54 1.53
C ASP A 115 0.73 -9.05 1.43
N HIS A 116 0.84 -9.78 2.55
CA HIS A 116 0.56 -11.23 2.62
C HIS A 116 -0.88 -11.61 2.27
N LEU A 117 -1.83 -10.65 2.28
CA LEU A 117 -3.22 -10.91 1.85
C LEU A 117 -3.30 -11.20 0.34
N THR A 118 -2.36 -10.68 -0.42
CA THR A 118 -2.37 -10.75 -1.89
C THR A 118 -1.06 -11.22 -2.49
N CYS A 119 0.02 -11.33 -1.70
CA CYS A 119 1.33 -11.77 -2.18
C CYS A 119 1.77 -13.07 -1.50
N ASN A 120 2.46 -13.91 -2.25
CA ASN A 120 3.32 -14.97 -1.72
C ASN A 120 4.79 -14.50 -1.76
N ASP A 121 5.73 -15.42 -1.62
CA ASP A 121 7.17 -15.09 -1.57
C ASP A 121 7.71 -14.50 -2.89
N SER A 122 7.07 -14.77 -4.02
CA SER A 122 7.58 -14.39 -5.33
C SER A 122 6.67 -13.45 -6.12
N LYS A 123 5.38 -13.48 -5.87
CA LYS A 123 4.38 -12.77 -6.68
C LYS A 123 3.28 -12.13 -5.84
N CYS A 124 2.73 -11.03 -6.35
CA CYS A 124 1.51 -10.40 -5.86
C CYS A 124 0.39 -10.58 -6.90
N PHE A 125 -0.81 -10.93 -6.44
CA PHE A 125 -1.95 -11.32 -7.26
C PHE A 125 -3.10 -10.34 -7.07
N SER A 126 -3.83 -10.04 -8.14
CA SER A 126 -5.09 -9.29 -8.03
C SER A 126 -6.27 -10.19 -7.67
N ILE A 127 -6.15 -11.49 -7.90
CA ILE A 127 -7.17 -12.50 -7.62
C ILE A 127 -6.57 -13.54 -6.68
N VAL A 128 -7.25 -13.80 -5.58
CA VAL A 128 -6.91 -14.85 -4.61
C VAL A 128 -8.18 -15.65 -4.33
N ASN A 129 -8.10 -16.98 -4.43
CA ASN A 129 -9.23 -17.89 -4.22
C ASN A 129 -10.50 -17.51 -5.00
N ARG A 130 -10.35 -17.17 -6.28
CA ARG A 130 -11.44 -16.76 -7.20
C ARG A 130 -12.15 -15.45 -6.79
N LYS A 131 -11.56 -14.65 -5.93
CA LYS A 131 -12.09 -13.36 -5.51
C LYS A 131 -11.13 -12.27 -5.92
N SER A 132 -11.66 -11.20 -6.53
CA SER A 132 -10.86 -10.02 -6.83
C SER A 132 -10.61 -9.24 -5.55
N TYR A 133 -9.34 -9.08 -5.19
CA TYR A 133 -8.93 -8.24 -4.07
C TYR A 133 -8.80 -6.77 -4.45
N TYR A 134 -8.71 -6.47 -5.75
CA TYR A 134 -8.49 -5.12 -6.24
C TYR A 134 -9.65 -4.61 -7.09
N ARG A 135 -9.98 -3.35 -6.91
CA ARG A 135 -10.89 -2.58 -7.76
C ARG A 135 -10.15 -1.96 -8.94
N ASP A 136 -8.95 -1.47 -8.68
CA ASP A 136 -8.03 -0.89 -9.65
C ASP A 136 -6.57 -1.22 -9.24
N ALA A 137 -5.57 -0.63 -9.88
CA ALA A 137 -4.17 -0.97 -9.61
C ALA A 137 -3.69 -0.60 -8.19
N ASN A 138 -4.41 0.23 -7.45
CA ASN A 138 -3.96 0.82 -6.18
C ASN A 138 -4.93 0.57 -5.00
N HIS A 139 -6.18 0.24 -5.28
CA HIS A 139 -7.21 0.17 -4.25
C HIS A 139 -7.81 -1.22 -4.17
N PHE A 140 -8.04 -1.66 -2.95
CA PHE A 140 -8.80 -2.88 -2.74
C PHE A 140 -10.25 -2.75 -3.23
N SER A 141 -10.80 -3.88 -3.67
CA SER A 141 -12.23 -4.07 -3.86
C SER A 141 -12.92 -4.12 -2.49
N GLU A 142 -14.24 -4.15 -2.50
CA GLU A 142 -15.03 -4.42 -1.28
C GLU A 142 -14.54 -5.70 -0.59
N TYR A 143 -14.39 -6.79 -1.35
CA TYR A 143 -13.90 -8.06 -0.80
C TYR A 143 -12.49 -7.94 -0.21
N GLY A 144 -11.56 -7.30 -0.90
CA GLY A 144 -10.20 -7.06 -0.39
C GLY A 144 -10.21 -6.22 0.90
N SER A 145 -11.08 -5.21 0.96
CA SER A 145 -11.25 -4.36 2.15
C SER A 145 -11.82 -5.15 3.34
N ILE A 146 -12.78 -6.05 3.11
CA ILE A 146 -13.32 -6.94 4.15
C ILE A 146 -12.18 -7.84 4.69
N LYS A 147 -11.37 -8.43 3.81
CA LYS A 147 -10.24 -9.29 4.23
C LYS A 147 -9.19 -8.51 5.01
N MET A 148 -8.91 -7.27 4.62
CA MET A 148 -8.05 -6.38 5.39
C MET A 148 -8.64 -6.09 6.78
N ALA A 149 -9.93 -5.79 6.88
CA ALA A 149 -10.60 -5.52 8.15
C ALA A 149 -10.60 -6.75 9.07
N GLU A 150 -10.86 -7.95 8.54
CA GLU A 150 -10.74 -9.21 9.28
C GLU A 150 -9.33 -9.39 9.85
N HIS A 151 -8.30 -9.15 9.04
CA HIS A 151 -6.90 -9.22 9.48
C HIS A 151 -6.60 -8.20 10.59
N LEU A 152 -7.00 -6.94 10.42
CA LEU A 152 -6.83 -5.91 11.44
C LEU A 152 -7.54 -6.28 12.75
N ASN A 153 -8.75 -6.83 12.67
CA ASN A 153 -9.48 -7.27 13.86
C ASN A 153 -8.70 -8.32 14.66
N THR A 154 -8.01 -9.26 13.99
CA THR A 154 -7.18 -10.26 14.67
C THR A 154 -6.01 -9.66 15.44
N ILE A 155 -5.51 -8.51 15.01
CA ILE A 155 -4.40 -7.80 15.65
C ILE A 155 -4.91 -6.94 16.80
N LEU A 156 -6.06 -6.29 16.62
CA LEU A 156 -6.65 -5.39 17.61
C LEU A 156 -7.23 -6.15 18.82
N THR A 157 -7.73 -7.37 18.61
CA THR A 157 -8.35 -8.19 19.66
C THR A 157 -7.36 -9.06 20.44
N LYS A 158 -6.13 -9.21 19.98
CA LYS A 158 -5.06 -9.84 20.77
C LYS A 158 -4.66 -8.93 21.92
N LYS A 159 -5.18 -9.27 23.10
CA LYS A 159 -4.77 -8.67 24.40
C LYS A 159 -3.41 -9.20 24.82
#